data_2cf0899b1b9c22b48472c46d77b90da6
#
_entry.id   2cf0899b1b9c22b48472c46d77b90da6
#
_cell.length_a   1.000
_cell.length_b   1.000
_cell.length_c   1.000
_cell.angle_alpha   90.00
_cell.angle_beta   90.00
_cell.angle_gamma   90.00
#
_symmetry.space_group_name_H-M   'P 1'
#
loop_
_entity.id
_entity.type
_entity.pdbx_description
1 polymer ?
#
loop_
_entity_poly.entity_id
_entity_poly.type
_entity_poly.pdbx_seq_one_letter_code
_entity_poly.pdbx_strand_id
1 'polypeptide(L)'
;MHLKNVIWQALNTRQTHFAECCDTARRFMSEVTSLCGLAEPNDDGYAGLACLAGPGGTAAIFLDRPYARRAGWEYVVGAPLLQMICENGHGSRRMKSQAKILELGDKDSPEMLELTAQTKPGPFGPRTHELGYYVGIRDNEKLVAMAGERLKVPGFTEVSAVCTHPDHLGKGYAAALMTEVMRAIRERGETPFLHVRADNTRAIAIYERLGFRMAWEGHFAVLRSTAVVGEARPA
;
A
#
# COMPACT_ATOMS: atom_id res chain seq x y z
N MET A 1 1.41 -19.60 -3.32
CA MET A 1 0.59 -18.74 -4.21
C MET A 1 1.06 -17.31 -4.01
N HIS A 2 1.14 -16.47 -5.02
CA HIS A 2 1.43 -15.04 -4.91
C HIS A 2 0.48 -14.24 -5.81
N LEU A 3 0.26 -12.98 -5.47
CA LEU A 3 -0.61 -12.09 -6.21
C LEU A 3 0.25 -11.29 -7.19
N LYS A 4 0.23 -11.69 -8.47
CA LYS A 4 0.95 -10.97 -9.53
C LYS A 4 0.25 -9.66 -9.85
N ASN A 5 1.03 -8.63 -10.17
CA ASN A 5 0.54 -7.34 -10.68
C ASN A 5 -0.68 -6.80 -9.92
N VAL A 6 -0.60 -6.84 -8.59
CA VAL A 6 -1.75 -6.64 -7.69
C VAL A 6 -2.39 -5.25 -7.83
N ILE A 7 -1.59 -4.20 -8.13
CA ILE A 7 -2.13 -2.85 -8.32
C ILE A 7 -3.00 -2.80 -9.58
N TRP A 8 -2.52 -3.36 -10.70
CA TRP A 8 -3.28 -3.47 -11.93
C TRP A 8 -4.58 -4.25 -11.72
N GLN A 9 -4.50 -5.41 -11.04
CA GLN A 9 -5.69 -6.20 -10.74
C GLN A 9 -6.70 -5.45 -9.87
N ALA A 10 -6.25 -4.76 -8.81
CA ALA A 10 -7.12 -3.99 -7.92
C ALA A 10 -7.91 -2.93 -8.71
N LEU A 11 -7.21 -2.16 -9.57
CA LEU A 11 -7.78 -1.09 -10.37
C LEU A 11 -8.66 -1.58 -11.55
N ASN A 12 -8.57 -2.85 -11.93
CA ASN A 12 -9.43 -3.44 -12.96
C ASN A 12 -10.53 -4.35 -12.39
N THR A 13 -10.60 -4.54 -11.06
CA THR A 13 -11.59 -5.41 -10.43
C THR A 13 -12.35 -4.70 -9.31
N ARG A 14 -11.82 -4.71 -8.11
CA ARG A 14 -12.54 -4.28 -6.91
C ARG A 14 -12.46 -2.78 -6.60
N GLN A 15 -11.51 -2.07 -7.20
CA GLN A 15 -11.23 -0.65 -6.92
C GLN A 15 -11.28 0.21 -8.20
N THR A 16 -12.08 -0.19 -9.17
CA THR A 16 -12.26 0.52 -10.46
C THR A 16 -12.76 1.95 -10.29
N HIS A 17 -13.53 2.22 -9.24
CA HIS A 17 -14.06 3.54 -8.92
C HIS A 17 -13.01 4.54 -8.41
N PHE A 18 -11.83 4.06 -8.05
CA PHE A 18 -10.66 4.89 -7.73
C PHE A 18 -9.67 5.00 -8.89
N ALA A 19 -9.95 4.34 -10.03
CA ALA A 19 -9.00 4.24 -11.13
C ALA A 19 -9.10 5.41 -12.11
N GLU A 20 -7.95 6.00 -12.43
CA GLU A 20 -7.74 6.76 -13.65
C GLU A 20 -7.01 5.88 -14.66
N CYS A 21 -7.40 5.97 -15.94
CA CYS A 21 -7.00 5.04 -16.98
C CYS A 21 -6.39 5.75 -18.17
N CYS A 22 -5.28 5.21 -18.69
CA CYS A 22 -4.73 5.56 -20.00
C CYS A 22 -4.16 4.30 -20.63
N ASP A 23 -4.77 3.84 -21.73
CA ASP A 23 -4.40 2.62 -22.47
C ASP A 23 -4.13 1.41 -21.53
N THR A 24 -2.87 1.00 -21.47
CA THR A 24 -2.37 -0.15 -20.70
C THR A 24 -1.86 0.23 -19.29
N ALA A 25 -2.15 1.43 -18.83
CA ALA A 25 -1.82 1.89 -17.48
C ALA A 25 -3.07 2.28 -16.67
N ARG A 26 -2.97 2.13 -15.37
CA ARG A 26 -3.96 2.56 -14.37
C ARG A 26 -3.23 3.23 -13.23
N ARG A 27 -3.84 4.27 -12.66
CA ARG A 27 -3.40 4.82 -11.38
C ARG A 27 -4.59 5.02 -10.46
N PHE A 28 -4.35 5.00 -9.17
CA PHE A 28 -5.32 5.54 -8.23
C PHE A 28 -5.43 7.06 -8.39
N MET A 29 -6.61 7.63 -8.13
CA MET A 29 -6.76 9.08 -7.97
C MET A 29 -5.67 9.61 -7.04
N SER A 30 -5.08 10.75 -7.36
CA SER A 30 -3.89 11.29 -6.68
C SER A 30 -4.09 11.52 -5.17
N GLU A 31 -5.30 11.89 -4.78
CA GLU A 31 -5.68 12.11 -3.38
C GLU A 31 -5.78 10.81 -2.57
N VAL A 32 -5.94 9.67 -3.26
CA VAL A 32 -6.05 8.35 -2.63
C VAL A 32 -4.66 7.76 -2.39
N THR A 33 -3.87 7.59 -3.45
CA THR A 33 -2.50 7.09 -3.34
C THR A 33 -1.75 7.27 -4.66
N SER A 34 -0.42 7.32 -4.61
CA SER A 34 0.44 7.41 -5.80
C SER A 34 0.67 6.07 -6.51
N LEU A 35 -0.01 4.99 -6.09
CA LEU A 35 0.18 3.66 -6.69
C LEU A 35 -0.37 3.59 -8.10
N CYS A 36 0.42 3.00 -9.00
CA CYS A 36 0.09 2.79 -10.40
C CYS A 36 0.32 1.33 -10.79
N GLY A 37 -0.52 0.81 -11.70
CA GLY A 37 -0.39 -0.51 -12.29
C GLY A 37 -0.23 -0.42 -13.81
N LEU A 38 0.61 -1.28 -14.35
CA LEU A 38 0.80 -1.47 -15.79
C LEU A 38 0.24 -2.83 -16.18
N ALA A 39 -0.41 -2.95 -17.33
CA ALA A 39 -0.78 -4.28 -17.87
C ALA A 39 0.49 -5.13 -18.01
N GLU A 40 1.50 -4.55 -18.66
CA GLU A 40 2.85 -5.10 -18.81
C GLU A 40 3.90 -4.00 -18.63
N PRO A 41 5.08 -4.28 -18.05
CA PRO A 41 6.15 -3.28 -17.87
C PRO A 41 6.99 -3.09 -19.16
N ASN A 42 6.33 -2.90 -20.29
CA ASN A 42 6.88 -2.63 -21.62
C ASN A 42 6.73 -1.16 -22.00
N ASP A 43 7.11 -0.80 -23.23
CA ASP A 43 7.10 0.60 -23.68
C ASP A 43 5.69 1.20 -23.75
N ASP A 44 4.67 0.40 -24.13
CA ASP A 44 3.28 0.86 -24.15
C ASP A 44 2.76 1.09 -22.72
N GLY A 45 3.08 0.21 -21.78
CA GLY A 45 2.75 0.38 -20.36
C GLY A 45 3.34 1.66 -19.79
N TYR A 46 4.62 1.93 -20.05
CA TYR A 46 5.27 3.17 -19.58
C TYR A 46 4.79 4.42 -20.30
N ALA A 47 4.37 4.33 -21.57
CA ALA A 47 3.73 5.42 -22.29
C ALA A 47 2.36 5.79 -21.69
N GLY A 48 1.53 4.79 -21.40
CA GLY A 48 0.26 4.98 -20.69
C GLY A 48 0.47 5.56 -19.28
N LEU A 49 1.52 5.12 -18.57
CA LEU A 49 1.86 5.66 -17.27
C LEU A 49 2.30 7.14 -17.35
N ALA A 50 3.05 7.53 -18.40
CA ALA A 50 3.45 8.92 -18.64
C ALA A 50 2.23 9.81 -18.94
N CYS A 51 1.27 9.29 -19.70
CA CYS A 51 0.00 9.97 -19.94
C CYS A 51 -0.73 10.28 -18.61
N LEU A 52 -0.81 9.31 -17.70
CA LEU A 52 -1.46 9.47 -16.40
C LEU A 52 -0.68 10.38 -15.44
N ALA A 53 0.65 10.25 -15.40
CA ALA A 53 1.48 11.04 -14.50
C ALA A 53 1.54 12.51 -14.90
N GLY A 54 1.51 12.77 -16.21
CA GLY A 54 1.77 14.11 -16.77
C GLY A 54 3.23 14.55 -16.60
N PRO A 55 3.56 15.73 -17.12
CA PRO A 55 4.91 16.30 -16.99
C PRO A 55 5.32 16.53 -15.54
N GLY A 56 6.49 16.01 -15.13
CA GLY A 56 7.00 16.12 -13.77
C GLY A 56 6.23 15.29 -12.71
N GLY A 57 5.14 14.65 -13.09
CA GLY A 57 4.34 13.82 -12.19
C GLY A 57 5.05 12.54 -11.78
N THR A 58 4.64 11.95 -10.66
CA THR A 58 5.27 10.74 -10.11
C THR A 58 4.34 9.54 -10.17
N ALA A 59 4.94 8.35 -10.27
CA ALA A 59 4.25 7.06 -10.24
C ALA A 59 4.98 6.08 -9.33
N ALA A 60 4.27 5.45 -8.42
CA ALA A 60 4.78 4.38 -7.58
C ALA A 60 4.28 3.03 -8.11
N ILE A 61 5.21 2.14 -8.48
CA ILE A 61 4.90 0.86 -9.13
C ILE A 61 5.57 -0.31 -8.40
N PHE A 62 4.99 -1.50 -8.56
CA PHE A 62 5.60 -2.77 -8.15
C PHE A 62 6.07 -3.53 -9.39
N LEU A 63 7.27 -4.07 -9.35
CA LEU A 63 7.94 -4.76 -10.45
C LEU A 63 8.48 -6.10 -9.98
N ASP A 64 8.53 -7.09 -10.88
CA ASP A 64 9.19 -8.39 -10.62
C ASP A 64 10.71 -8.30 -10.56
N ARG A 65 11.29 -7.21 -11.08
CA ARG A 65 12.73 -6.97 -11.18
C ARG A 65 13.06 -5.51 -10.82
N PRO A 66 14.32 -5.20 -10.47
CA PRO A 66 14.75 -3.81 -10.33
C PRO A 66 14.39 -2.98 -11.56
N TYR A 67 14.00 -1.74 -11.33
CA TYR A 67 13.69 -0.82 -12.43
C TYR A 67 14.88 -0.70 -13.40
N ALA A 68 14.65 -1.01 -14.66
CA ALA A 68 15.60 -0.74 -15.75
C ALA A 68 15.32 0.65 -16.31
N ARG A 69 16.37 1.46 -16.48
CA ARG A 69 16.27 2.83 -16.99
C ARG A 69 15.51 2.87 -18.32
N ARG A 70 14.55 3.80 -18.43
CA ARG A 70 13.74 4.02 -19.61
C ARG A 70 13.70 5.50 -19.98
N ALA A 71 13.65 5.78 -21.29
CA ALA A 71 13.44 7.13 -21.79
C ALA A 71 12.12 7.70 -21.25
N GLY A 72 12.08 8.98 -20.93
CA GLY A 72 10.89 9.64 -20.38
C GLY A 72 10.68 9.44 -18.88
N TRP A 73 11.59 8.72 -18.17
CA TRP A 73 11.45 8.45 -16.76
C TRP A 73 12.76 8.62 -15.98
N GLU A 74 12.68 9.35 -14.88
CA GLU A 74 13.70 9.45 -13.85
C GLU A 74 13.38 8.50 -12.70
N TYR A 75 14.36 7.71 -12.25
CA TYR A 75 14.25 6.92 -11.03
C TYR A 75 14.47 7.81 -9.82
N VAL A 76 13.46 7.91 -8.95
CA VAL A 76 13.52 8.74 -7.74
C VAL A 76 14.00 7.93 -6.55
N VAL A 77 13.33 6.81 -6.26
CA VAL A 77 13.66 5.92 -5.15
C VAL A 77 13.01 4.55 -5.37
N GLY A 78 13.59 3.53 -4.77
CA GLY A 78 12.98 2.20 -4.73
C GLY A 78 13.74 1.28 -3.79
N ALA A 79 13.17 0.11 -3.60
CA ALA A 79 13.73 -0.91 -2.72
C ALA A 79 13.22 -2.30 -3.10
N PRO A 80 13.94 -3.37 -2.73
CA PRO A 80 13.38 -4.71 -2.72
C PRO A 80 12.12 -4.77 -1.84
N LEU A 81 11.10 -5.44 -2.36
CA LEU A 81 9.77 -5.52 -1.75
C LEU A 81 9.36 -6.99 -1.60
N LEU A 82 8.91 -7.35 -0.41
CA LEU A 82 8.31 -8.65 -0.17
C LEU A 82 6.80 -8.54 -0.17
N GLN A 83 6.12 -9.48 -0.81
CA GLN A 83 4.70 -9.74 -0.61
C GLN A 83 4.57 -10.92 0.35
N MET A 84 3.79 -10.74 1.41
CA MET A 84 3.52 -11.78 2.39
C MET A 84 2.02 -12.05 2.48
N ILE A 85 1.64 -13.32 2.60
CA ILE A 85 0.23 -13.78 2.65
C ILE A 85 0.00 -14.55 3.95
N CYS A 86 -1.18 -14.40 4.55
CA CYS A 86 -1.60 -15.13 5.74
C CYS A 86 -2.80 -16.03 5.45
N GLU A 87 -2.55 -17.17 4.79
CA GLU A 87 -3.58 -18.14 4.38
C GLU A 87 -4.21 -18.89 5.57
N ASN A 88 -3.41 -19.22 6.59
CA ASN A 88 -3.87 -20.02 7.72
C ASN A 88 -4.29 -19.15 8.91
N GLY A 89 -5.52 -19.34 9.40
CA GLY A 89 -6.05 -18.63 10.56
C GLY A 89 -5.35 -18.90 11.92
N HIS A 90 -4.22 -19.57 11.93
CA HIS A 90 -3.56 -20.10 13.14
C HIS A 90 -2.49 -19.18 13.74
N GLY A 91 -2.47 -17.89 13.40
CA GLY A 91 -1.44 -16.94 13.85
C GLY A 91 -1.78 -16.04 15.03
N SER A 92 -2.97 -16.04 15.57
CA SER A 92 -3.27 -15.11 16.65
C SER A 92 -3.37 -15.75 18.03
N ARG A 93 -2.24 -16.04 18.64
CA ARG A 93 -2.20 -15.86 20.09
C ARG A 93 -2.47 -14.38 20.30
N ARG A 94 -3.72 -14.03 20.66
CA ARG A 94 -4.19 -12.67 20.91
C ARG A 94 -3.13 -11.93 21.72
N MET A 95 -2.29 -11.13 21.08
CA MET A 95 -1.37 -10.27 21.81
C MET A 95 -2.24 -9.24 22.52
N LYS A 96 -2.37 -9.42 23.83
CA LYS A 96 -3.19 -8.58 24.69
C LYS A 96 -2.53 -7.20 24.79
N SER A 97 -2.84 -6.31 23.85
CA SER A 97 -2.76 -4.89 24.14
C SER A 97 -4.01 -4.52 24.96
N GLN A 98 -3.84 -3.84 26.09
CA GLN A 98 -4.96 -3.27 26.83
C GLN A 98 -5.49 -1.97 26.20
N ALA A 99 -4.85 -1.48 25.15
CA ALA A 99 -5.23 -0.26 24.48
C ALA A 99 -6.57 -0.43 23.75
N LYS A 100 -7.44 0.58 23.88
CA LYS A 100 -8.71 0.64 23.15
C LYS A 100 -8.41 0.89 21.68
N ILE A 101 -8.87 -0.02 20.83
CA ILE A 101 -8.85 0.12 19.37
C ILE A 101 -10.12 0.86 18.94
N LEU A 102 -9.97 1.87 18.10
CA LEU A 102 -11.04 2.72 17.57
C LEU A 102 -11.05 2.61 16.05
N GLU A 103 -12.22 2.62 15.45
CA GLU A 103 -12.37 2.80 14.01
C GLU A 103 -12.04 4.23 13.63
N LEU A 104 -11.33 4.41 12.52
CA LEU A 104 -10.91 5.70 11.97
C LEU A 104 -11.65 5.97 10.66
N GLY A 105 -12.04 7.23 10.45
CA GLY A 105 -12.75 7.67 9.25
C GLY A 105 -12.36 9.09 8.84
N ASP A 106 -13.21 9.73 8.05
CA ASP A 106 -12.96 11.05 7.43
C ASP A 106 -12.44 12.10 8.41
N LYS A 107 -13.08 12.19 9.60
CA LYS A 107 -12.69 13.15 10.64
C LYS A 107 -11.29 12.93 11.20
N ASP A 108 -10.75 11.71 11.08
CA ASP A 108 -9.44 11.33 11.59
C ASP A 108 -8.34 11.51 10.52
N SER A 109 -8.71 11.78 9.26
CA SER A 109 -7.78 11.90 8.12
C SER A 109 -6.62 12.88 8.37
N PRO A 110 -6.82 14.06 8.97
CA PRO A 110 -5.71 14.97 9.27
C PRO A 110 -4.66 14.37 10.21
N GLU A 111 -5.08 13.67 11.27
CA GLU A 111 -4.17 13.03 12.21
C GLU A 111 -3.50 11.78 11.60
N MET A 112 -4.22 11.05 10.74
CA MET A 112 -3.64 9.93 9.99
C MET A 112 -2.52 10.43 9.05
N LEU A 113 -2.72 11.55 8.37
CA LEU A 113 -1.69 12.20 7.55
C LEU A 113 -0.49 12.64 8.39
N GLU A 114 -0.72 13.27 9.54
CA GLU A 114 0.37 13.67 10.45
C GLU A 114 1.20 12.46 10.91
N LEU A 115 0.54 11.39 11.35
CA LEU A 115 1.21 10.17 11.81
C LEU A 115 1.99 9.49 10.68
N THR A 116 1.43 9.43 9.45
CA THR A 116 2.13 8.84 8.30
C THR A 116 3.29 9.70 7.80
N ALA A 117 3.21 11.03 7.89
CA ALA A 117 4.33 11.92 7.56
C ALA A 117 5.54 11.68 8.47
N GLN A 118 5.29 11.38 9.75
CA GLN A 118 6.34 11.09 10.75
C GLN A 118 6.92 9.68 10.60
N THR A 119 6.08 8.68 10.31
CA THR A 119 6.45 7.26 10.36
C THR A 119 6.75 6.64 9.01
N LYS A 120 6.30 7.26 7.92
CA LYS A 120 6.54 6.88 6.51
C LYS A 120 6.25 5.40 6.21
N PRO A 121 5.05 4.88 6.51
CA PRO A 121 4.71 3.47 6.29
C PRO A 121 4.52 3.11 4.81
N GLY A 122 4.52 4.10 3.92
CA GLY A 122 4.28 4.00 2.49
C GLY A 122 3.42 5.16 1.97
N PRO A 123 3.04 5.16 0.69
CA PRO A 123 2.18 6.21 0.13
C PRO A 123 0.85 6.32 0.88
N PHE A 124 0.54 7.51 1.35
CA PHE A 124 -0.70 7.81 2.06
C PHE A 124 -1.15 9.24 1.70
N GLY A 125 -2.33 9.37 1.13
CA GLY A 125 -2.96 10.63 0.75
C GLY A 125 -4.18 10.95 1.63
N PRO A 126 -4.80 12.12 1.45
CA PRO A 126 -5.92 12.58 2.28
C PRO A 126 -7.16 11.67 2.21
N ARG A 127 -7.31 10.90 1.13
CA ARG A 127 -8.42 9.97 0.90
C ARG A 127 -8.01 8.50 0.96
N THR A 128 -6.79 8.17 1.40
CA THR A 128 -6.34 6.76 1.48
C THR A 128 -7.23 5.92 2.39
N HIS A 129 -7.79 6.50 3.44
CA HIS A 129 -8.69 5.81 4.37
C HIS A 129 -9.98 5.30 3.71
N GLU A 130 -10.39 5.86 2.57
CA GLU A 130 -11.55 5.38 1.78
C GLU A 130 -11.30 4.02 1.12
N LEU A 131 -10.05 3.53 1.07
CA LEU A 131 -9.72 2.21 0.50
C LEU A 131 -10.25 1.05 1.34
N GLY A 132 -10.60 1.28 2.61
CA GLY A 132 -11.19 0.23 3.44
C GLY A 132 -11.24 0.52 4.93
N TYR A 133 -11.24 -0.53 5.72
CA TYR A 133 -11.35 -0.46 7.16
C TYR A 133 -10.03 0.00 7.79
N TYR A 134 -10.08 1.09 8.54
CA TYR A 134 -8.94 1.66 9.28
C TYR A 134 -9.23 1.67 10.76
N VAL A 135 -8.20 1.34 11.54
CA VAL A 135 -8.27 1.33 13.02
C VAL A 135 -7.06 2.00 13.62
N GLY A 136 -7.24 2.61 14.79
CA GLY A 136 -6.20 3.30 15.51
C GLY A 136 -6.25 3.17 17.01
N ILE A 137 -5.16 3.58 17.65
CA ILE A 137 -5.02 3.72 19.10
C ILE A 137 -4.68 5.17 19.38
N ARG A 138 -5.36 5.75 20.38
CA ARG A 138 -5.10 7.10 20.88
C ARG A 138 -4.47 7.05 22.27
N ASP A 139 -3.59 7.99 22.52
CA ASP A 139 -3.06 8.29 23.85
C ASP A 139 -3.26 9.80 24.11
N ASN A 140 -3.97 10.16 25.19
CA ASN A 140 -4.38 11.53 25.48
C ASN A 140 -5.01 12.23 24.25
N GLU A 141 -6.02 11.60 23.66
CA GLU A 141 -6.76 12.04 22.47
C GLU A 141 -5.93 12.08 21.16
N LYS A 142 -4.60 11.95 21.18
CA LYS A 142 -3.73 11.96 20.02
C LYS A 142 -3.65 10.58 19.38
N LEU A 143 -3.76 10.49 18.06
CA LEU A 143 -3.56 9.23 17.31
C LEU A 143 -2.08 8.84 17.34
N VAL A 144 -1.76 7.70 17.97
CA VAL A 144 -0.37 7.24 18.17
C VAL A 144 -0.03 5.96 17.43
N ALA A 145 -1.02 5.23 16.94
CA ALA A 145 -0.80 4.07 16.08
C ALA A 145 -2.02 3.83 15.21
N MET A 146 -1.80 3.33 13.99
CA MET A 146 -2.88 2.92 13.10
C MET A 146 -2.49 1.73 12.22
N ALA A 147 -3.48 1.08 11.65
CA ALA A 147 -3.39 0.13 10.56
C ALA A 147 -4.69 0.16 9.76
N GLY A 148 -4.66 -0.26 8.50
CA GLY A 148 -5.87 -0.32 7.69
C GLY A 148 -5.71 -1.18 6.45
N GLU A 149 -6.66 -1.05 5.53
CA GLU A 149 -6.71 -1.78 4.27
C GLU A 149 -6.28 -0.89 3.11
N ARG A 150 -5.70 -1.48 2.04
CA ARG A 150 -5.30 -0.72 0.85
C ARG A 150 -5.74 -1.40 -0.45
N LEU A 151 -4.96 -2.36 -0.96
CA LEU A 151 -5.28 -3.03 -2.23
C LEU A 151 -6.30 -4.16 -2.01
N LYS A 152 -7.33 -4.20 -2.86
CA LYS A 152 -8.37 -5.24 -2.85
C LYS A 152 -8.44 -5.93 -4.21
N VAL A 153 -8.24 -7.23 -4.22
CA VAL A 153 -8.40 -8.08 -5.39
C VAL A 153 -9.33 -9.24 -5.03
N PRO A 154 -9.90 -9.98 -6.00
CA PRO A 154 -10.80 -11.08 -5.69
C PRO A 154 -10.21 -12.08 -4.69
N GLY A 155 -10.88 -12.23 -3.54
CA GLY A 155 -10.49 -13.14 -2.45
C GLY A 155 -9.36 -12.66 -1.53
N PHE A 156 -8.78 -11.46 -1.77
CA PHE A 156 -7.65 -10.95 -0.97
C PHE A 156 -7.77 -9.46 -0.69
N THR A 157 -7.38 -9.06 0.53
CA THR A 157 -7.29 -7.65 0.95
C THR A 157 -5.96 -7.37 1.65
N GLU A 158 -5.32 -6.28 1.27
CA GLU A 158 -4.02 -5.86 1.81
C GLU A 158 -4.16 -5.15 3.15
N VAL A 159 -3.40 -5.62 4.15
CA VAL A 159 -3.13 -4.88 5.38
C VAL A 159 -2.03 -3.87 5.10
N SER A 160 -2.28 -2.61 5.36
CA SER A 160 -1.37 -1.50 5.03
C SER A 160 -1.38 -0.40 6.10
N ALA A 161 -0.59 0.65 5.89
CA ALA A 161 -0.47 1.82 6.77
C ALA A 161 -0.18 1.47 8.23
N VAL A 162 0.47 0.32 8.47
CA VAL A 162 0.83 -0.13 9.82
C VAL A 162 1.93 0.76 10.35
N CYS A 163 1.59 1.62 11.28
CA CYS A 163 2.56 2.54 11.87
C CYS A 163 2.26 2.83 13.36
N THR A 164 3.31 3.20 14.06
CA THR A 164 3.25 3.58 15.49
C THR A 164 4.21 4.74 15.71
N HIS A 165 3.75 5.79 16.37
CA HIS A 165 4.56 6.93 16.75
C HIS A 165 5.82 6.48 17.48
N PRO A 166 7.01 7.09 17.24
CA PRO A 166 8.27 6.65 17.84
C PRO A 166 8.23 6.48 19.36
N ASP A 167 7.60 7.41 20.07
CA ASP A 167 7.50 7.38 21.54
C ASP A 167 6.58 6.28 22.09
N HIS A 168 5.86 5.59 21.21
CA HIS A 168 4.90 4.53 21.57
C HIS A 168 5.33 3.15 21.07
N LEU A 169 6.56 3.02 20.57
CA LEU A 169 7.11 1.75 20.13
C LEU A 169 7.26 0.75 21.29
N GLY A 170 7.22 -0.55 20.99
CA GLY A 170 7.38 -1.62 22.00
C GLY A 170 6.13 -1.96 22.80
N LYS A 171 5.03 -1.18 22.68
CA LYS A 171 3.76 -1.41 23.40
C LYS A 171 2.85 -2.46 22.75
N GLY A 172 3.27 -3.08 21.64
CA GLY A 172 2.51 -4.10 20.93
C GLY A 172 1.36 -3.56 20.05
N TYR A 173 1.25 -2.25 19.85
CA TYR A 173 0.14 -1.61 19.13
C TYR A 173 0.01 -2.08 17.68
N ALA A 174 1.12 -2.15 16.93
CA ALA A 174 1.09 -2.62 15.55
C ALA A 174 0.49 -4.03 15.42
N ALA A 175 0.91 -4.98 16.29
CA ALA A 175 0.39 -6.34 16.25
C ALA A 175 -1.09 -6.42 16.64
N ALA A 176 -1.54 -5.61 17.61
CA ALA A 176 -2.94 -5.55 18.01
C ALA A 176 -3.83 -4.99 16.88
N LEU A 177 -3.43 -3.88 16.26
CA LEU A 177 -4.16 -3.27 15.16
C LEU A 177 -4.21 -4.19 13.93
N MET A 178 -3.07 -4.80 13.56
CA MET A 178 -3.05 -5.77 12.46
C MET A 178 -3.98 -6.95 12.73
N THR A 179 -4.00 -7.48 13.97
CA THR A 179 -4.90 -8.58 14.34
C THR A 179 -6.36 -8.19 14.11
N GLU A 180 -6.74 -6.97 14.44
CA GLU A 180 -8.09 -6.45 14.23
C GLU A 180 -8.43 -6.30 12.74
N VAL A 181 -7.54 -5.70 11.94
CA VAL A 181 -7.74 -5.59 10.48
C VAL A 181 -7.81 -6.97 9.82
N MET A 182 -6.93 -7.89 10.19
CA MET A 182 -6.93 -9.27 9.68
C MET A 182 -8.23 -10.01 10.05
N ARG A 183 -8.78 -9.76 11.26
CA ARG A 183 -10.08 -10.32 11.68
C ARG A 183 -11.18 -9.83 10.73
N ALA A 184 -11.29 -8.53 10.51
CA ALA A 184 -12.28 -7.93 9.64
C ALA A 184 -12.18 -8.44 8.19
N ILE A 185 -10.96 -8.61 7.66
CA ILE A 185 -10.72 -9.19 6.34
C ILE A 185 -11.25 -10.63 6.26
N ARG A 186 -10.93 -11.47 7.26
CA ARG A 186 -11.35 -12.88 7.30
C ARG A 186 -12.85 -13.06 7.48
N GLU A 187 -13.51 -12.19 8.23
CA GLU A 187 -14.96 -12.21 8.40
C GLU A 187 -15.73 -11.99 7.10
N ARG A 188 -15.08 -11.33 6.13
CA ARG A 188 -15.60 -11.20 4.75
C ARG A 188 -15.23 -12.38 3.84
N GLY A 189 -14.58 -13.42 4.37
CA GLY A 189 -14.11 -14.58 3.60
C GLY A 189 -12.88 -14.30 2.74
N GLU A 190 -12.13 -13.24 3.04
CA GLU A 190 -10.94 -12.84 2.29
C GLU A 190 -9.65 -13.21 3.02
N THR A 191 -8.58 -13.36 2.25
CA THR A 191 -7.24 -13.67 2.77
C THR A 191 -6.41 -12.40 2.94
N PRO A 192 -5.89 -12.12 4.15
CA PRO A 192 -4.99 -10.99 4.36
C PRO A 192 -3.65 -11.18 3.66
N PHE A 193 -3.17 -10.14 2.99
CA PHE A 193 -1.80 -10.05 2.48
C PHE A 193 -1.20 -8.69 2.82
N LEU A 194 0.09 -8.49 2.59
CA LEU A 194 0.78 -7.21 2.76
C LEU A 194 2.01 -7.11 1.88
N HIS A 195 2.49 -5.87 1.72
CA HIS A 195 3.82 -5.61 1.18
C HIS A 195 4.70 -4.96 2.24
N VAL A 196 5.98 -5.32 2.23
CA VAL A 196 6.98 -4.78 3.15
C VAL A 196 8.34 -4.66 2.44
N ARG A 197 9.09 -3.61 2.72
CA ARG A 197 10.48 -3.49 2.25
C ARG A 197 11.30 -4.65 2.83
N ALA A 198 12.13 -5.28 2.01
CA ALA A 198 12.93 -6.43 2.43
C ALA A 198 13.95 -6.10 3.54
N ASP A 199 14.35 -4.83 3.66
CA ASP A 199 15.25 -4.34 4.70
C ASP A 199 14.55 -4.04 6.05
N ASN A 200 13.20 -4.05 6.11
CA ASN A 200 12.44 -3.84 7.34
C ASN A 200 12.28 -5.13 8.16
N THR A 201 13.41 -5.68 8.61
CA THR A 201 13.48 -6.95 9.35
C THR A 201 12.63 -6.96 10.61
N ARG A 202 12.48 -5.80 11.28
CA ARG A 202 11.64 -5.65 12.48
C ARG A 202 10.16 -5.88 12.16
N ALA A 203 9.65 -5.29 11.09
CA ALA A 203 8.27 -5.48 10.67
C ALA A 203 8.03 -6.91 10.18
N ILE A 204 8.95 -7.47 9.38
CA ILE A 204 8.89 -8.85 8.89
C ILE A 204 8.75 -9.82 10.06
N ALA A 205 9.56 -9.69 11.11
CA ALA A 205 9.48 -10.55 12.28
C ALA A 205 8.13 -10.45 13.04
N ILE A 206 7.45 -9.27 13.00
CA ILE A 206 6.10 -9.13 13.54
C ILE A 206 5.10 -9.87 12.64
N TYR A 207 5.21 -9.72 11.32
CA TYR A 207 4.29 -10.32 10.36
C TYR A 207 4.38 -11.86 10.36
N GLU A 208 5.59 -12.41 10.46
CA GLU A 208 5.80 -13.85 10.60
C GLU A 208 5.14 -14.42 11.87
N ARG A 209 5.26 -13.70 13.01
CA ARG A 209 4.57 -14.08 14.25
C ARG A 209 3.05 -14.01 14.15
N LEU A 210 2.50 -13.14 13.30
CA LEU A 210 1.07 -13.04 12.99
C LEU A 210 0.61 -14.09 11.97
N GLY A 211 1.53 -14.92 11.45
CA GLY A 211 1.22 -16.01 10.55
C GLY A 211 1.39 -15.69 9.07
N PHE A 212 1.91 -14.51 8.71
CA PHE A 212 2.26 -14.21 7.33
C PHE A 212 3.47 -15.02 6.89
N ARG A 213 3.48 -15.41 5.62
CA ARG A 213 4.60 -16.09 4.95
C ARG A 213 4.94 -15.36 3.67
N MET A 214 6.22 -15.29 3.34
CA MET A 214 6.68 -14.71 2.09
C MET A 214 6.10 -15.52 0.91
N ALA A 215 5.49 -14.82 -0.02
CA ALA A 215 4.87 -15.38 -1.22
C ALA A 215 5.57 -14.93 -2.51
N TRP A 216 6.15 -13.73 -2.49
CA TRP A 216 6.84 -13.16 -3.65
C TRP A 216 7.86 -12.11 -3.20
N GLU A 217 8.92 -11.99 -3.98
CA GLU A 217 9.92 -10.94 -3.88
C GLU A 217 9.99 -10.17 -5.18
N GLY A 218 9.96 -8.85 -5.08
CA GLY A 218 10.05 -7.94 -6.21
C GLY A 218 10.63 -6.60 -5.80
N HIS A 219 10.25 -5.54 -6.50
CA HIS A 219 10.79 -4.20 -6.30
C HIS A 219 9.67 -3.16 -6.30
N PHE A 220 9.75 -2.25 -5.35
CA PHE A 220 9.03 -0.99 -5.37
C PHE A 220 9.89 0.06 -6.05
N ALA A 221 9.30 0.86 -6.93
CA ALA A 221 9.97 2.00 -7.55
C ALA A 221 9.03 3.20 -7.60
N VAL A 222 9.57 4.37 -7.28
CA VAL A 222 8.95 5.68 -7.57
C VAL A 222 9.70 6.29 -8.74
N LEU A 223 8.95 6.61 -9.77
CA LEU A 223 9.44 7.20 -11.00
C LEU A 223 8.86 8.60 -11.15
N ARG A 224 9.62 9.51 -11.77
CA ARG A 224 9.17 10.84 -12.18
C ARG A 224 9.14 10.91 -13.70
N SER A 225 8.03 11.37 -14.27
CA SER A 225 7.93 11.63 -15.71
C SER A 225 8.81 12.81 -16.10
N THR A 226 9.67 12.61 -17.12
CA THR A 226 10.48 13.66 -17.73
C THR A 226 9.84 14.19 -19.02
N ALA A 227 8.58 13.84 -19.31
CA ALA A 227 7.83 14.36 -20.43
C ALA A 227 7.82 15.91 -20.40
N VAL A 228 8.02 16.53 -21.55
CA VAL A 228 7.96 17.98 -21.69
C VAL A 228 6.53 18.37 -22.08
N VAL A 229 6.04 19.46 -21.50
CA VAL A 229 4.74 20.06 -21.91
C VAL A 229 4.87 20.49 -23.38
N GLY A 230 4.25 19.76 -24.33
CA GLY A 230 4.26 20.14 -25.74
C GLY A 230 4.30 19.02 -26.78
N GLU A 231 4.66 17.80 -26.40
CA GLU A 231 4.63 16.65 -27.33
C GLU A 231 3.37 15.81 -27.15
N ALA A 232 2.22 16.37 -27.57
CA ALA A 232 1.05 15.53 -27.85
C ALA A 232 1.39 14.61 -29.02
N ARG A 233 1.26 13.27 -28.83
CA ARG A 233 1.35 12.33 -29.95
C ARG A 233 0.38 12.81 -31.04
N PRO A 234 0.80 12.89 -32.31
CA PRO A 234 -0.16 13.01 -33.40
C PRO A 234 -1.08 11.80 -33.41
N ALA A 235 -2.36 12.09 -33.65
CA ALA A 235 -3.47 11.13 -33.70
C ALA A 235 -3.27 10.03 -34.76
#